data_031b222fd9e71df3390c7380ce57543e
#
_entry.id   031b222fd9e71df3390c7380ce57543e
#
_cell.length_a   1.000
_cell.length_b   1.000
_cell.length_c   1.000
_cell.angle_alpha   90.00
_cell.angle_beta   90.00
_cell.angle_gamma   90.00
#
_symmetry.space_group_name_H-M   'P 1'
#
loop_
_entity.id
_entity.type
_entity.pdbx_description
1 polymer ?
#
loop_
_entity_poly.entity_id
_entity_poly.type
_entity_poly.pdbx_seq_one_letter_code
_entity_poly.pdbx_strand_id
1 'polypeptide(L)'
;MSKHAFSATMNLLRAHSTLEERFSGALSVHGLSLKEVLLLMHLEREPLARLTRVALAKRLNVSASTVTRMAQPLEKCGFVSRQADARDARLAFVVLSDAGREAVTNTRATLHRLANEVFRDRWSKEDISQLSELLGRLTAGQPGDIS
;
A
#
# COMPACT_ATOMS: atom_id res chain seq x y z
N MET A 1 -32.80 5.50 4.19
CA MET A 1 -31.34 5.48 4.31
C MET A 1 -30.95 4.88 5.66
N SER A 2 -30.08 3.89 5.65
CA SER A 2 -29.71 3.18 6.89
C SER A 2 -28.78 4.04 7.74
N LYS A 3 -29.22 4.35 8.97
CA LYS A 3 -28.40 5.03 9.99
C LYS A 3 -27.10 4.27 10.27
N HIS A 4 -27.16 2.94 10.20
CA HIS A 4 -26.01 2.07 10.42
C HIS A 4 -24.98 2.16 9.29
N ALA A 5 -25.42 2.21 8.04
CA ALA A 5 -24.53 2.36 6.89
C ALA A 5 -23.77 3.69 6.95
N PHE A 6 -24.45 4.78 7.24
CA PHE A 6 -23.80 6.09 7.38
C PHE A 6 -22.78 6.10 8.52
N SER A 7 -23.18 5.59 9.71
CA SER A 7 -22.28 5.53 10.86
C SER A 7 -21.03 4.66 10.58
N ALA A 8 -21.21 3.49 9.97
CA ALA A 8 -20.10 2.62 9.59
C ALA A 8 -19.14 3.31 8.61
N THR A 9 -19.69 3.98 7.59
CA THR A 9 -18.87 4.74 6.63
C THR A 9 -18.07 5.85 7.30
N MET A 10 -18.70 6.65 8.16
CA MET A 10 -18.01 7.73 8.85
C MET A 10 -16.94 7.22 9.81
N ASN A 11 -17.21 6.13 10.53
CA ASN A 11 -16.22 5.52 11.42
C ASN A 11 -15.02 4.95 10.63
N LEU A 12 -15.28 4.34 9.48
CA LEU A 12 -14.22 3.82 8.61
C LEU A 12 -13.33 4.95 8.07
N LEU A 13 -13.92 6.06 7.62
CA LEU A 13 -13.16 7.22 7.14
C LEU A 13 -12.30 7.84 8.24
N ARG A 14 -12.85 7.95 9.46
CA ARG A 14 -12.11 8.45 10.62
C ARG A 14 -10.97 7.50 11.01
N ALA A 15 -11.24 6.20 11.04
CA ALA A 15 -10.24 5.19 11.35
C ALA A 15 -9.11 5.22 10.32
N HIS A 16 -9.43 5.29 9.02
CA HIS A 16 -8.46 5.40 7.95
C HIS A 16 -7.55 6.62 8.13
N SER A 17 -8.13 7.80 8.37
CA SER A 17 -7.38 9.04 8.57
C SER A 17 -6.41 8.94 9.76
N THR A 18 -6.87 8.40 10.87
CA THR A 18 -6.05 8.22 12.08
C THR A 18 -4.90 7.24 11.84
N LEU A 19 -5.18 6.11 11.18
CA LEU A 19 -4.16 5.11 10.85
C LEU A 19 -3.14 5.66 9.85
N GLU A 20 -3.59 6.35 8.82
CA GLU A 20 -2.71 6.95 7.81
C GLU A 20 -1.70 7.92 8.44
N GLU A 21 -2.17 8.81 9.32
CA GLU A 21 -1.29 9.74 10.05
C GLU A 21 -0.27 8.99 10.91
N ARG A 22 -0.71 8.01 11.67
CA ARG A 22 0.14 7.24 12.56
C ARG A 22 1.20 6.42 11.82
N PHE A 23 0.79 5.75 10.74
CA PHE A 23 1.71 4.96 9.92
C PHE A 23 2.70 5.84 9.16
N SER A 24 2.25 6.96 8.60
CA SER A 24 3.13 7.92 7.92
C SER A 24 4.18 8.49 8.87
N GLY A 25 3.79 8.83 10.11
CA GLY A 25 4.73 9.29 11.13
C GLY A 25 5.82 8.28 11.45
N ALA A 26 5.45 7.03 11.63
CA ALA A 26 6.42 5.97 11.93
C ALA A 26 7.30 5.59 10.74
N LEU A 27 6.79 5.69 9.51
CA LEU A 27 7.55 5.40 8.30
C LEU A 27 8.53 6.50 7.92
N SER A 28 8.41 7.69 8.50
CA SER A 28 9.31 8.83 8.25
C SER A 28 10.79 8.50 8.53
N VAL A 29 11.07 7.62 9.50
CA VAL A 29 12.44 7.17 9.80
C VAL A 29 13.08 6.37 8.65
N HIS A 30 12.25 5.79 7.78
CA HIS A 30 12.69 5.10 6.57
C HIS A 30 12.80 6.02 5.36
N GLY A 31 12.41 7.29 5.50
CA GLY A 31 12.36 8.25 4.38
C GLY A 31 11.28 7.95 3.35
N LEU A 32 10.26 7.18 3.71
CA LEU A 32 9.18 6.72 2.83
C LEU A 32 7.81 7.10 3.36
N SER A 33 6.91 7.48 2.46
CA SER A 33 5.49 7.61 2.77
C SER A 33 4.79 6.24 2.78
N LEU A 34 3.61 6.16 3.39
CA LEU A 34 2.82 4.94 3.37
C LEU A 34 2.50 4.49 1.93
N LYS A 35 2.10 5.40 1.06
CA LYS A 35 1.80 5.07 -0.35
C LYS A 35 3.02 4.58 -1.11
N GLU A 36 4.20 5.14 -0.86
CA GLU A 36 5.45 4.66 -1.46
C GLU A 36 5.78 3.25 -0.99
N VAL A 37 5.64 2.96 0.30
CA VAL A 37 5.82 1.60 0.82
C VAL A 37 4.84 0.62 0.19
N LEU A 38 3.55 0.99 0.09
CA LEU A 38 2.55 0.15 -0.56
C LEU A 38 2.88 -0.09 -2.04
N LEU A 39 3.37 0.92 -2.76
CA LEU A 39 3.85 0.75 -4.13
C LEU A 39 4.94 -0.30 -4.23
N LEU A 40 5.96 -0.21 -3.39
CA LEU A 40 7.06 -1.17 -3.35
C LEU A 40 6.56 -2.58 -2.98
N MET A 41 5.63 -2.71 -2.05
CA MET A 41 5.04 -3.99 -1.66
C MET A 41 4.25 -4.64 -2.81
N HIS A 42 3.52 -3.87 -3.60
CA HIS A 42 2.83 -4.38 -4.78
C HIS A 42 3.80 -4.92 -5.84
N LEU A 43 4.93 -4.24 -6.04
CA LEU A 43 5.98 -4.71 -6.95
C LEU A 43 6.61 -6.01 -6.44
N GLU A 44 6.89 -6.09 -5.15
CA GLU A 44 7.52 -7.27 -4.54
C GLU A 44 6.69 -8.54 -4.74
N ARG A 45 5.37 -8.44 -4.74
CA ARG A 45 4.46 -9.59 -4.92
C ARG A 45 4.43 -10.14 -6.33
N GLU A 46 4.85 -9.37 -7.31
CA GLU A 46 4.86 -9.82 -8.68
C GLU A 46 6.05 -10.75 -8.97
N PRO A 47 5.87 -11.82 -9.76
CA PRO A 47 6.95 -12.77 -10.06
C PRO A 47 8.19 -12.11 -10.66
N LEU A 48 8.00 -11.08 -11.50
CA LEU A 48 9.09 -10.32 -12.12
C LEU A 48 9.39 -9.00 -11.41
N ALA A 49 8.81 -8.79 -10.22
CA ALA A 49 8.96 -7.57 -9.42
C ALA A 49 8.67 -6.28 -10.21
N ARG A 50 7.72 -6.33 -11.13
CA ARG A 50 7.36 -5.18 -11.97
C ARG A 50 5.86 -5.11 -12.26
N LEU A 51 5.38 -3.89 -12.41
CA LEU A 51 4.02 -3.56 -12.84
C LEU A 51 4.05 -2.35 -13.75
N THR A 52 3.07 -2.25 -14.64
CA THR A 52 2.84 -1.02 -15.41
C THR A 52 2.33 0.07 -14.49
N ARG A 53 2.53 1.34 -14.88
CA ARG A 53 1.97 2.49 -14.15
C ARG A 53 0.46 2.40 -14.01
N VAL A 54 -0.23 1.94 -15.04
CA VAL A 54 -1.70 1.78 -15.03
C VAL A 54 -2.14 0.72 -14.01
N ALA A 55 -1.44 -0.41 -13.96
CA ALA A 55 -1.73 -1.45 -12.98
C ALA A 55 -1.48 -0.99 -11.54
N LEU A 56 -0.36 -0.30 -11.30
CA LEU A 56 -0.07 0.31 -9.99
C LEU A 56 -1.11 1.35 -9.59
N ALA A 57 -1.53 2.20 -10.52
CA ALA A 57 -2.56 3.22 -10.28
C ALA A 57 -3.87 2.58 -9.79
N LYS A 58 -4.29 1.49 -10.42
CA LYS A 58 -5.48 0.75 -10.01
C LYS A 58 -5.33 0.14 -8.62
N ARG A 59 -4.19 -0.49 -8.32
CA ARG A 59 -3.95 -1.12 -7.01
C ARG A 59 -3.82 -0.11 -5.88
N LEU A 60 -3.27 1.06 -6.15
CA LEU A 60 -3.11 2.14 -5.16
C LEU A 60 -4.32 3.08 -5.10
N ASN A 61 -5.29 2.91 -5.98
CA ASN A 61 -6.46 3.79 -6.12
C ASN A 61 -6.05 5.26 -6.33
N VAL A 62 -5.13 5.48 -7.25
CA VAL A 62 -4.63 6.81 -7.66
C VAL A 62 -4.58 6.91 -9.17
N SER A 63 -4.25 8.09 -9.72
CA SER A 63 -4.03 8.27 -11.14
C SER A 63 -2.66 7.76 -11.59
N ALA A 64 -2.51 7.43 -12.88
CA ALA A 64 -1.22 7.04 -13.45
C ALA A 64 -0.17 8.15 -13.33
N SER A 65 -0.58 9.43 -13.44
CA SER A 65 0.31 10.58 -13.22
C SER A 65 0.79 10.68 -11.77
N THR A 66 -0.05 10.32 -10.80
CA THR A 66 0.35 10.23 -9.39
C THR A 66 1.40 9.13 -9.19
N VAL A 67 1.24 7.96 -9.83
CA VAL A 67 2.26 6.90 -9.80
C VAL A 67 3.58 7.41 -10.34
N THR A 68 3.57 8.13 -11.45
CA THR A 68 4.80 8.73 -12.02
C THR A 68 5.50 9.65 -11.03
N ARG A 69 4.75 10.51 -10.36
CA ARG A 69 5.31 11.42 -9.34
C ARG A 69 5.84 10.67 -8.12
N MET A 70 5.17 9.62 -7.69
CA MET A 70 5.61 8.78 -6.56
C MET A 70 6.88 8.00 -6.90
N ALA A 71 6.99 7.51 -8.13
CA ALA A 71 8.14 6.73 -8.58
C ALA A 71 9.43 7.56 -8.70
N GLN A 72 9.34 8.86 -8.98
CA GLN A 72 10.52 9.72 -9.16
C GLN A 72 11.47 9.74 -7.95
N PRO A 73 11.03 10.00 -6.71
CA PRO A 73 11.91 9.94 -5.56
C PRO A 73 12.41 8.51 -5.28
N LEU A 74 11.62 7.49 -5.56
CA LEU A 74 12.02 6.09 -5.40
C LEU A 74 13.11 5.69 -6.41
N GLU A 75 13.05 6.22 -7.62
CA GLU A 75 14.14 6.06 -8.61
C GLU A 75 15.43 6.73 -8.14
N LYS A 76 15.34 7.94 -7.61
CA LYS A 76 16.50 8.67 -7.07
C LYS A 76 17.16 7.93 -5.91
N CYS A 77 16.36 7.27 -5.08
CA CYS A 77 16.87 6.42 -3.99
C CYS A 77 17.40 5.06 -4.49
N GLY A 78 17.19 4.72 -5.75
CA GLY A 78 17.60 3.44 -6.31
C GLY A 78 16.69 2.26 -5.91
N PHE A 79 15.48 2.53 -5.44
CA PHE A 79 14.52 1.49 -5.02
C PHE A 79 13.71 0.93 -6.18
N VAL A 80 13.51 1.71 -7.22
CA VAL A 80 12.87 1.28 -8.45
C VAL A 80 13.61 1.81 -9.66
N SER A 81 13.36 1.19 -10.81
CA SER A 81 13.81 1.65 -12.12
C SER A 81 12.65 1.62 -13.10
N ARG A 82 12.83 2.27 -14.25
CA ARG A 82 11.89 2.17 -15.37
C ARG A 82 12.41 1.18 -16.38
N GLN A 83 11.48 0.41 -16.95
CA GLN A 83 11.78 -0.51 -18.05
C GLN A 83 10.71 -0.33 -19.13
N ALA A 84 11.15 -0.08 -20.36
CA ALA A 84 10.25 -0.09 -21.50
C ALA A 84 9.89 -1.55 -21.86
N ASP A 85 8.65 -1.78 -22.31
CA ASP A 85 8.27 -3.05 -22.91
C ASP A 85 8.95 -3.17 -24.28
N ALA A 86 9.59 -4.32 -24.54
CA ALA A 86 10.25 -4.58 -25.82
C ALA A 86 9.28 -4.67 -27.00
N ARG A 87 7.99 -4.96 -26.75
CA ARG A 87 6.94 -5.12 -27.74
C ARG A 87 6.11 -3.86 -27.96
N ASP A 88 5.93 -3.04 -26.91
CA ASP A 88 5.16 -1.81 -26.95
C ASP A 88 5.86 -0.72 -26.12
N ALA A 89 6.47 0.25 -26.84
CA ALA A 89 7.17 1.37 -26.22
C ALA A 89 6.25 2.30 -25.38
N ARG A 90 4.92 2.14 -25.50
CA ARG A 90 3.95 2.90 -24.69
C ARG A 90 3.81 2.32 -23.28
N LEU A 91 4.16 1.05 -23.11
CA LEU A 91 4.11 0.39 -21.80
C LEU A 91 5.44 0.63 -21.07
N ALA A 92 5.37 1.39 -20.00
CA ALA A 92 6.48 1.58 -19.08
C ALA A 92 6.21 0.75 -17.81
N PHE A 93 7.16 -0.09 -17.45
CA PHE A 93 7.15 -0.81 -16.19
C PHE A 93 7.91 -0.04 -15.12
N VAL A 94 7.40 -0.10 -13.91
CA VAL A 94 8.13 0.22 -12.69
C VAL A 94 8.66 -1.10 -12.14
N VAL A 95 9.96 -1.19 -11.93
CA VAL A 95 10.65 -2.42 -11.54
C VAL A 95 11.30 -2.22 -10.17
N LEU A 96 11.06 -3.16 -9.26
CA LEU A 96 11.69 -3.16 -7.94
C LEU A 96 13.16 -3.58 -8.04
N SER A 97 14.05 -2.79 -7.45
CA SER A 97 15.46 -3.17 -7.31
C SER A 97 15.71 -4.02 -6.07
N ASP A 98 16.92 -4.57 -5.95
CA ASP A 98 17.34 -5.28 -4.73
C ASP A 98 17.32 -4.35 -3.51
N ALA A 99 17.77 -3.10 -3.68
CA ALA A 99 17.67 -2.08 -2.62
C ALA A 99 16.22 -1.78 -2.25
N GLY A 100 15.31 -1.75 -3.22
CA GLY A 100 13.88 -1.59 -2.99
C GLY A 100 13.28 -2.76 -2.22
N ARG A 101 13.68 -3.98 -2.51
CA ARG A 101 13.27 -5.18 -1.78
C ARG A 101 13.73 -5.14 -0.33
N GLU A 102 14.96 -4.72 -0.09
CA GLU A 102 15.48 -4.51 1.27
C GLU A 102 14.70 -3.42 2.02
N ALA A 103 14.35 -2.33 1.36
CA ALA A 103 13.51 -1.27 1.94
C ALA A 103 12.12 -1.81 2.34
N VAL A 104 11.50 -2.67 1.52
CA VAL A 104 10.24 -3.34 1.87
C VAL A 104 10.41 -4.20 3.12
N THR A 105 11.47 -4.99 3.20
CA THR A 105 11.75 -5.84 4.37
C THR A 105 11.88 -5.01 5.65
N ASN A 106 12.62 -3.91 5.60
CA ASN A 106 12.84 -3.03 6.75
C ASN A 106 11.55 -2.32 7.19
N THR A 107 10.77 -1.82 6.23
CA THR A 107 9.49 -1.15 6.54
C THR A 107 8.42 -2.12 7.01
N ARG A 108 8.41 -3.36 6.54
CA ARG A 108 7.46 -4.39 6.96
C ARG A 108 7.54 -4.65 8.46
N ALA A 109 8.72 -4.68 9.04
CA ALA A 109 8.89 -4.81 10.49
C ALA A 109 8.21 -3.66 11.26
N THR A 110 8.35 -2.43 10.77
CA THR A 110 7.68 -1.25 11.33
C THR A 110 6.15 -1.36 11.20
N LEU A 111 5.65 -1.79 10.04
CA LEU A 111 4.21 -1.97 9.81
C LEU A 111 3.62 -3.04 10.73
N HIS A 112 4.29 -4.17 10.90
CA HIS A 112 3.85 -5.22 11.82
C HIS A 112 3.79 -4.74 13.27
N ARG A 113 4.81 -4.01 13.72
CA ARG A 113 4.82 -3.44 15.07
C ARG A 113 3.65 -2.49 15.28
N LEU A 114 3.41 -1.59 14.33
CA LEU A 114 2.30 -0.64 14.40
C LEU A 114 0.93 -1.33 14.38
N ALA A 115 0.75 -2.35 13.53
CA ALA A 115 -0.48 -3.11 13.48
C ALA A 115 -0.77 -3.77 14.84
N ASN A 116 0.25 -4.36 15.47
CA ASN A 116 0.11 -4.93 16.82
C ASN A 116 -0.24 -3.87 17.87
N GLU A 117 0.32 -2.67 17.77
CA GLU A 117 0.00 -1.56 18.68
C GLU A 117 -1.42 -1.05 18.50
N VAL A 118 -1.94 -0.99 17.27
CA VAL A 118 -3.31 -0.56 16.95
C VAL A 118 -4.34 -1.46 17.65
N PHE A 119 -4.09 -2.76 17.65
CA PHE A 119 -5.02 -3.76 18.19
C PHE A 119 -4.65 -4.27 19.58
N ARG A 120 -3.83 -3.50 20.33
CA ARG A 120 -3.46 -3.86 21.69
C ARG A 120 -4.64 -3.69 22.66
N ASP A 121 -4.73 -4.57 23.64
CA ASP A 121 -5.50 -4.49 24.88
C ASP A 121 -7.04 -4.49 24.79
N ARG A 122 -7.65 -4.07 23.69
CA ARG A 122 -9.11 -3.96 23.55
C ARG A 122 -9.72 -4.90 22.53
N TRP A 123 -8.88 -5.67 21.85
CA TRP A 123 -9.30 -6.49 20.71
C TRP A 123 -8.94 -7.96 20.95
N SER A 124 -9.91 -8.85 20.84
CA SER A 124 -9.66 -10.28 20.76
C SER A 124 -9.15 -10.65 19.36
N LYS A 125 -8.53 -11.82 19.22
CA LYS A 125 -8.13 -12.35 17.91
C LYS A 125 -9.34 -12.54 16.99
N GLU A 126 -10.48 -12.91 17.57
CA GLU A 126 -11.75 -13.11 16.87
C GLU A 126 -12.28 -11.78 16.33
N ASP A 127 -12.23 -10.71 17.12
CA ASP A 127 -12.63 -9.36 16.68
C ASP A 127 -11.78 -8.88 15.51
N ILE A 128 -10.47 -9.06 15.59
CA ILE A 128 -9.54 -8.65 14.52
C ILE A 128 -9.81 -9.45 13.24
N SER A 129 -9.99 -10.75 13.35
CA SER A 129 -10.30 -11.63 12.22
C SER A 129 -11.63 -11.25 11.58
N GLN A 130 -12.66 -11.00 12.39
CA GLN A 130 -13.97 -10.55 11.89
C GLN A 130 -13.91 -9.20 11.22
N LEU A 131 -13.17 -8.24 11.79
CA LEU A 131 -12.96 -6.92 11.18
C LEU A 131 -12.28 -7.06 9.82
N SER A 132 -11.22 -7.87 9.74
CA SER A 132 -10.49 -8.13 8.48
C SER A 132 -11.43 -8.70 7.41
N GLU A 133 -12.25 -9.69 7.75
CA GLU A 133 -13.22 -10.28 6.84
C GLU A 133 -14.25 -9.26 6.35
N LEU A 134 -14.82 -8.45 7.25
CA LEU A 134 -15.80 -7.43 6.91
C LEU A 134 -15.22 -6.34 5.99
N LEU A 135 -14.00 -5.90 6.27
CA LEU A 135 -13.29 -4.95 5.40
C LEU A 135 -12.97 -5.57 4.04
N GLY A 136 -12.60 -6.85 4.00
CA GLY A 136 -12.38 -7.59 2.76
C GLY A 136 -13.63 -7.64 1.87
N ARG A 137 -14.82 -7.78 2.45
CA ARG A 137 -16.09 -7.71 1.68
C ARG A 137 -16.30 -6.33 1.06
N LEU A 138 -15.90 -5.27 1.75
CA LEU A 138 -16.04 -3.90 1.25
C LEU A 138 -15.16 -3.65 0.02
N THR A 139 -14.00 -4.30 -0.06
CA THR A 139 -13.03 -4.17 -1.14
C THR A 139 -13.06 -5.33 -2.13
N ALA A 140 -14.00 -6.25 -2.01
CA ALA A 140 -14.10 -7.43 -2.87
C ALA A 140 -14.17 -7.03 -4.35
N GLY A 141 -13.34 -7.67 -5.17
CA GLY A 141 -13.24 -7.40 -6.61
C GLY A 141 -12.38 -6.19 -6.97
N GLN A 142 -11.85 -5.45 -6.01
CA GLN A 142 -10.89 -4.38 -6.28
C GLN A 142 -9.46 -4.94 -6.28
N PRO A 143 -8.60 -4.54 -7.23
CA PRO A 143 -7.18 -4.88 -7.17
C PRO A 143 -6.51 -4.12 -6.02
N GLY A 144 -5.60 -4.75 -5.29
CA GLY A 144 -4.82 -4.05 -4.28
C GLY A 144 -4.62 -4.79 -2.96
N ASP A 145 -5.09 -6.02 -2.86
CA ASP A 145 -4.81 -6.85 -1.68
C ASP A 145 -3.32 -7.19 -1.61
N ILE A 146 -2.70 -6.88 -0.48
CA ILE A 146 -1.29 -7.15 -0.14
C ILE A 146 -1.13 -7.82 1.23
N SER A 147 -2.23 -8.23 1.84
CA SER A 147 -2.24 -8.94 3.13
C SER A 147 -1.77 -10.39 3.04
#